data_dbd3a637f2dc830edad1ec4926bbfa51
#
_entry.id   dbd3a637f2dc830edad1ec4926bbfa51
#
_cell.length_a   1.000
_cell.length_b   1.000
_cell.length_c   1.000
_cell.angle_alpha   90.00
_cell.angle_beta   90.00
_cell.angle_gamma   90.00
#
_symmetry.space_group_name_H-M   'P 1'
#
loop_
_entity.id
_entity.type
_entity.pdbx_description
1 polymer ?
#
loop_
_entity_poly.entity_id
_entity_poly.type
_entity_poly.pdbx_seq_one_letter_code
_entity_poly.pdbx_strand_id
1 'polypeptide(L)'
;WAENGFRQVTNSKREIPTPEDVKGLRLRVVGSPIFIDTFRQLGADPVNMNWGDAVTAFQQGVVDGQENPVGVLVPVQIWQYHKYSTFWNYLVDPVIFYWNKKQWNTFPKDIQKIIREAAQEAGRFEIALCRAGLDGDKSLNILKNEFNHVMEVPEPVKFMESKGMTVTFLSDKGRQAFIDATKPLYEKWVPKIGEDLYKNALSDRGK
;
A
#
# COMPACT_ATOMS: atom_id res chain seq x y z
N TRP A 1 16.09 2.78 0.24
CA TRP A 1 14.70 2.66 -0.23
C TRP A 1 14.20 1.26 0.04
N ALA A 2 12.97 1.16 0.50
CA ALA A 2 12.21 -0.05 0.64
C ALA A 2 10.76 0.21 0.20
N GLU A 3 9.85 -0.73 0.32
CA GLU A 3 8.43 -0.54 0.01
C GLU A 3 7.55 -1.28 1.01
N ASN A 4 6.44 -0.67 1.37
CA ASN A 4 5.39 -1.33 2.14
C ASN A 4 4.44 -2.15 1.23
N GLY A 5 4.63 -2.07 -0.08
CA GLY A 5 3.89 -2.76 -1.11
C GLY A 5 2.79 -1.94 -1.77
N PHE A 6 2.06 -2.56 -2.71
CA PHE A 6 0.90 -1.94 -3.36
C PHE A 6 -0.30 -1.91 -2.43
N ARG A 7 -0.96 -0.75 -2.36
CA ARG A 7 -2.11 -0.52 -1.49
C ARG A 7 -3.39 -1.05 -2.11
N GLN A 8 -4.18 -1.72 -1.27
CA GLN A 8 -5.46 -2.34 -1.59
C GLN A 8 -6.56 -1.73 -0.72
N VAL A 9 -7.80 -1.78 -1.15
CA VAL A 9 -8.94 -1.32 -0.36
C VAL A 9 -9.62 -2.52 0.30
N THR A 10 -9.91 -2.43 1.59
CA THR A 10 -10.75 -3.41 2.30
C THR A 10 -11.92 -2.73 2.98
N ASN A 11 -13.08 -3.39 3.01
CA ASN A 11 -14.28 -2.85 3.64
C ASN A 11 -15.26 -3.95 4.13
N SER A 12 -16.21 -3.54 4.98
CA SER A 12 -17.22 -4.42 5.56
C SER A 12 -18.53 -4.48 4.76
N LYS A 13 -18.68 -3.67 3.69
CA LYS A 13 -19.99 -3.42 3.06
C LYS A 13 -20.21 -4.18 1.75
N ARG A 14 -19.24 -4.12 0.80
CA ARG A 14 -19.43 -4.63 -0.56
C ARG A 14 -18.12 -4.79 -1.32
N GLU A 15 -18.17 -5.55 -2.40
CA GLU A 15 -17.11 -5.57 -3.41
C GLU A 15 -17.03 -4.21 -4.12
N ILE A 16 -15.82 -3.88 -4.62
CA ILE A 16 -15.54 -2.61 -5.30
C ILE A 16 -14.90 -2.91 -6.67
N PRO A 17 -15.65 -3.48 -7.64
CA PRO A 17 -15.16 -3.72 -9.00
C PRO A 17 -15.06 -2.43 -9.84
N THR A 18 -15.78 -1.36 -9.48
CA THR A 18 -15.82 -0.09 -10.21
C THR A 18 -15.74 1.12 -9.26
N PRO A 19 -15.41 2.33 -9.78
CA PRO A 19 -15.40 3.57 -8.97
C PRO A 19 -16.74 3.89 -8.30
N GLU A 20 -17.86 3.52 -8.93
CA GLU A 20 -19.20 3.75 -8.41
C GLU A 20 -19.43 3.04 -7.08
N ASP A 21 -18.77 1.89 -6.89
CA ASP A 21 -18.90 1.07 -5.68
C ASP A 21 -18.17 1.67 -4.47
N VAL A 22 -17.28 2.65 -4.69
CA VAL A 22 -16.59 3.39 -3.63
C VAL A 22 -17.52 4.44 -2.98
N LYS A 23 -18.55 4.91 -3.71
CA LYS A 23 -19.38 6.02 -3.27
C LYS A 23 -20.06 5.78 -1.92
N GLY A 24 -19.94 6.79 -1.04
CA GLY A 24 -20.55 6.79 0.30
C GLY A 24 -19.89 5.87 1.31
N LEU A 25 -18.79 5.19 0.98
CA LEU A 25 -18.00 4.44 1.97
C LEU A 25 -17.20 5.40 2.84
N ARG A 26 -17.30 5.27 4.13
CA ARG A 26 -16.41 5.92 5.09
C ARG A 26 -15.10 5.14 5.12
N LEU A 27 -14.08 5.65 4.45
CA LEU A 27 -12.80 4.98 4.35
C LEU A 27 -11.74 5.68 5.20
N ARG A 28 -11.15 4.95 6.14
CA ARG A 28 -9.97 5.43 6.84
C ARG A 28 -8.81 5.56 5.85
N VAL A 29 -8.19 6.72 5.84
CA VAL A 29 -7.00 7.01 5.02
C VAL A 29 -5.88 7.60 5.87
N VAL A 30 -4.64 7.54 5.36
CA VAL A 30 -3.51 8.24 5.98
C VAL A 30 -3.65 9.76 5.84
N GLY A 31 -3.01 10.53 6.72
CA GLY A 31 -3.13 11.99 6.82
C GLY A 31 -2.48 12.78 5.67
N SER A 32 -2.37 12.22 4.49
CA SER A 32 -1.85 12.90 3.31
C SER A 32 -3.01 13.48 2.48
N PRO A 33 -2.94 14.77 2.09
CA PRO A 33 -3.99 15.41 1.31
C PRO A 33 -4.31 14.71 -0.01
N ILE A 34 -3.32 14.11 -0.68
CA ILE A 34 -3.55 13.39 -1.94
C ILE A 34 -4.39 12.13 -1.74
N PHE A 35 -4.22 11.41 -0.63
CA PHE A 35 -5.07 10.25 -0.30
C PHE A 35 -6.51 10.67 -0.05
N ILE A 36 -6.71 11.73 0.74
CA ILE A 36 -8.03 12.29 1.02
C ILE A 36 -8.71 12.73 -0.28
N ASP A 37 -7.99 13.47 -1.13
CA ASP A 37 -8.52 13.93 -2.42
C ASP A 37 -8.87 12.75 -3.34
N THR A 38 -8.05 11.70 -3.38
CA THR A 38 -8.29 10.53 -4.23
C THR A 38 -9.62 9.85 -3.87
N PHE A 39 -9.82 9.55 -2.60
CA PHE A 39 -11.05 8.87 -2.19
C PHE A 39 -12.28 9.79 -2.24
N ARG A 40 -12.11 11.08 -1.98
CA ARG A 40 -13.19 12.07 -2.17
C ARG A 40 -13.57 12.22 -3.64
N GLN A 41 -12.61 12.21 -4.56
CA GLN A 41 -12.85 12.24 -6.01
C GLN A 41 -13.67 11.02 -6.48
N LEU A 42 -13.48 9.87 -5.84
CA LEU A 42 -14.27 8.65 -6.09
C LEU A 42 -15.62 8.63 -5.38
N GLY A 43 -15.95 9.69 -4.64
CA GLY A 43 -17.22 9.82 -3.93
C GLY A 43 -17.29 9.09 -2.59
N ALA A 44 -16.17 8.63 -2.04
CA ALA A 44 -16.09 8.15 -0.65
C ALA A 44 -16.12 9.32 0.34
N ASP A 45 -16.32 8.98 1.60
CA ASP A 45 -16.11 9.86 2.75
C ASP A 45 -14.80 9.47 3.46
N PRO A 46 -13.65 10.06 3.07
CA PRO A 46 -12.36 9.71 3.63
C PRO A 46 -12.20 10.30 5.04
N VAL A 47 -11.90 9.43 5.99
CA VAL A 47 -11.64 9.78 7.40
C VAL A 47 -10.15 9.69 7.67
N ASN A 48 -9.52 10.84 7.92
CA ASN A 48 -8.12 10.87 8.35
C ASN A 48 -7.99 10.37 9.78
N MET A 49 -7.19 9.33 9.98
CA MET A 49 -7.00 8.70 11.28
C MET A 49 -5.62 8.04 11.39
N ASN A 50 -4.96 8.19 12.53
CA ASN A 50 -3.72 7.49 12.81
C ASN A 50 -3.95 5.97 12.84
N TRP A 51 -2.91 5.21 12.47
CA TRP A 51 -3.03 3.75 12.42
C TRP A 51 -3.37 3.12 13.78
N GLY A 52 -2.79 3.67 14.87
CA GLY A 52 -3.06 3.18 16.22
C GLY A 52 -4.55 3.20 16.61
N ASP A 53 -5.32 4.15 16.07
CA ASP A 53 -6.76 4.30 16.33
C ASP A 53 -7.63 3.51 15.35
N ALA A 54 -7.07 3.12 14.21
CA ALA A 54 -7.80 2.56 13.08
C ALA A 54 -8.47 1.23 13.42
N VAL A 55 -7.76 0.30 14.07
CA VAL A 55 -8.30 -1.03 14.43
C VAL A 55 -9.51 -0.91 15.36
N THR A 56 -9.44 -0.01 16.34
CA THR A 56 -10.59 0.27 17.23
C THR A 56 -11.76 0.86 16.43
N ALA A 57 -11.49 1.75 15.48
CA ALA A 57 -12.51 2.34 14.61
C ALA A 57 -13.18 1.30 13.70
N PHE A 58 -12.43 0.28 13.23
CA PHE A 58 -13.00 -0.86 12.49
C PHE A 58 -13.94 -1.68 13.37
N GLN A 59 -13.50 -2.01 14.59
CA GLN A 59 -14.31 -2.76 15.55
C GLN A 59 -15.63 -2.06 15.90
N GLN A 60 -15.57 -0.75 16.06
CA GLN A 60 -16.72 0.07 16.42
C GLN A 60 -17.60 0.47 15.23
N GLY A 61 -17.20 0.12 14.00
CA GLY A 61 -17.91 0.52 12.78
C GLY A 61 -17.92 2.04 12.53
N VAL A 62 -16.96 2.78 13.08
CA VAL A 62 -16.78 4.22 12.85
C VAL A 62 -16.47 4.48 11.39
N VAL A 63 -15.70 3.60 10.79
CA VAL A 63 -15.40 3.58 9.35
C VAL A 63 -15.81 2.25 8.74
N ASP A 64 -16.16 2.27 7.47
CA ASP A 64 -16.62 1.08 6.73
C ASP A 64 -15.46 0.28 6.15
N GLY A 65 -14.28 0.91 6.01
CA GLY A 65 -13.11 0.29 5.42
C GLY A 65 -11.85 1.14 5.55
N GLN A 66 -10.81 0.68 4.86
CA GLN A 66 -9.49 1.31 4.84
C GLN A 66 -8.72 0.92 3.57
N GLU A 67 -7.52 1.47 3.38
CA GLU A 67 -6.59 1.11 2.33
C GLU A 67 -5.19 0.91 2.90
N ASN A 68 -4.57 -0.22 2.57
CA ASN A 68 -3.21 -0.57 2.99
C ASN A 68 -2.65 -1.70 2.11
N PRO A 69 -1.33 -1.90 2.11
CA PRO A 69 -0.70 -3.06 1.49
C PRO A 69 -1.04 -4.37 2.22
N VAL A 70 -0.95 -5.47 1.50
CA VAL A 70 -1.26 -6.83 2.01
C VAL A 70 -0.43 -7.19 3.23
N GLY A 71 0.85 -6.77 3.27
CA GLY A 71 1.75 -6.98 4.41
C GLY A 71 1.25 -6.34 5.72
N VAL A 72 0.33 -5.36 5.65
CA VAL A 72 -0.35 -4.78 6.82
C VAL A 72 -1.64 -5.52 7.13
N LEU A 73 -2.36 -6.02 6.12
CA LEU A 73 -3.69 -6.63 6.29
C LEU A 73 -3.63 -7.95 7.06
N VAL A 74 -2.65 -8.79 6.75
CA VAL A 74 -2.52 -10.12 7.36
C VAL A 74 -2.17 -10.06 8.84
N PRO A 75 -1.14 -9.32 9.29
CA PRO A 75 -0.79 -9.22 10.71
C PRO A 75 -1.89 -8.66 11.60
N VAL A 76 -2.70 -7.72 11.09
CA VAL A 76 -3.84 -7.16 11.85
C VAL A 76 -5.10 -8.01 11.76
N GLN A 77 -5.04 -9.14 11.05
CA GLN A 77 -6.17 -10.04 10.88
C GLN A 77 -7.41 -9.30 10.36
N ILE A 78 -7.24 -8.54 9.28
CA ILE A 78 -8.26 -7.60 8.76
C ILE A 78 -9.62 -8.27 8.50
N TRP A 79 -9.65 -9.57 8.24
CA TRP A 79 -10.87 -10.37 8.07
C TRP A 79 -11.80 -10.39 9.28
N GLN A 80 -11.32 -10.03 10.46
CA GLN A 80 -12.18 -9.89 11.65
C GLN A 80 -13.11 -8.67 11.54
N TYR A 81 -12.77 -7.69 10.73
CA TYR A 81 -13.47 -6.41 10.60
C TYR A 81 -14.07 -6.18 9.22
N HIS A 82 -13.36 -6.62 8.18
CA HIS A 82 -13.73 -6.39 6.79
C HIS A 82 -13.96 -7.70 6.05
N LYS A 83 -15.04 -7.74 5.28
CA LYS A 83 -15.45 -8.92 4.52
C LYS A 83 -14.94 -8.89 3.07
N TYR A 84 -14.67 -7.72 2.53
CA TYR A 84 -14.30 -7.52 1.13
C TYR A 84 -12.93 -6.88 1.01
N SER A 85 -12.14 -7.37 0.04
CA SER A 85 -10.85 -6.79 -0.33
C SER A 85 -10.81 -6.60 -1.84
N THR A 86 -10.47 -5.39 -2.30
CA THR A 86 -10.29 -5.09 -3.73
C THR A 86 -8.83 -4.83 -4.02
N PHE A 87 -8.25 -5.67 -4.86
CA PHE A 87 -6.87 -5.57 -5.33
C PHE A 87 -6.81 -4.57 -6.49
N TRP A 88 -6.68 -3.32 -6.12
CA TRP A 88 -6.62 -2.20 -7.04
C TRP A 88 -5.18 -1.86 -7.46
N ASN A 89 -4.22 -2.00 -6.55
CA ASN A 89 -2.82 -1.61 -6.76
C ASN A 89 -2.69 -0.14 -7.22
N TYR A 90 -3.44 0.77 -6.60
CA TYR A 90 -3.53 2.15 -7.06
C TYR A 90 -2.29 2.99 -6.72
N LEU A 91 -1.54 2.58 -5.73
CA LEU A 91 -0.36 3.27 -5.27
C LEU A 91 0.64 2.25 -4.70
N VAL A 92 1.91 2.39 -5.06
CA VAL A 92 3.01 1.76 -4.33
C VAL A 92 3.38 2.65 -3.14
N ASP A 93 3.55 2.05 -1.98
CA ASP A 93 3.85 2.76 -0.73
C ASP A 93 5.36 2.67 -0.44
N PRO A 94 6.17 3.71 -0.79
CA PRO A 94 7.61 3.66 -0.61
C PRO A 94 7.97 3.90 0.87
N VAL A 95 8.99 3.19 1.35
CA VAL A 95 9.59 3.41 2.66
C VAL A 95 10.98 4.02 2.48
N ILE A 96 11.26 5.07 3.24
CA ILE A 96 12.52 5.80 3.17
C ILE A 96 13.23 5.71 4.52
N PHE A 97 14.44 5.18 4.50
CA PHE A 97 15.34 5.27 5.64
C PHE A 97 16.14 6.58 5.53
N TYR A 98 16.06 7.41 6.55
CA TYR A 98 16.77 8.70 6.60
C TYR A 98 17.42 8.94 7.96
N TRP A 99 18.43 9.79 7.97
CA TRP A 99 19.16 10.18 9.17
C TRP A 99 19.34 11.69 9.24
N ASN A 100 19.38 12.25 10.45
CA ASN A 100 19.69 13.67 10.61
C ASN A 100 21.11 13.95 10.07
N LYS A 101 21.23 14.89 9.12
CA LYS A 101 22.49 15.15 8.42
C LYS A 101 23.61 15.61 9.35
N LYS A 102 23.31 16.43 10.37
CA LYS A 102 24.33 16.89 11.33
C LYS A 102 24.88 15.72 12.13
N GLN A 103 24.00 14.86 12.66
CA GLN A 103 24.40 13.67 13.40
C GLN A 103 25.13 12.68 12.49
N TRP A 104 24.64 12.45 11.26
CA TRP A 104 25.30 11.60 10.28
C TRP A 104 26.76 11.99 10.04
N ASN A 105 27.04 13.30 9.95
CA ASN A 105 28.36 13.81 9.70
C ASN A 105 29.33 13.66 10.91
N THR A 106 28.82 13.34 12.10
CA THR A 106 29.66 13.05 13.28
C THR A 106 30.17 11.61 13.30
N PHE A 107 29.55 10.71 12.52
CA PHE A 107 30.00 9.32 12.49
C PHE A 107 31.30 9.15 11.69
N PRO A 108 32.21 8.28 12.13
CA PRO A 108 33.34 7.83 11.33
C PRO A 108 32.89 7.22 10.00
N LYS A 109 33.75 7.27 8.98
CA LYS A 109 33.40 6.82 7.62
C LYS A 109 33.07 5.33 7.52
N ASP A 110 33.76 4.50 8.31
CA ASP A 110 33.48 3.07 8.44
C ASP A 110 32.09 2.82 9.02
N ILE A 111 31.69 3.56 10.07
CA ILE A 111 30.34 3.47 10.64
C ILE A 111 29.27 3.93 9.63
N GLN A 112 29.53 5.03 8.90
CA GLN A 112 28.62 5.46 7.84
C GLN A 112 28.46 4.39 6.74
N LYS A 113 29.54 3.66 6.42
CA LYS A 113 29.50 2.56 5.44
C LYS A 113 28.68 1.40 5.97
N ILE A 114 28.91 0.94 7.18
CA ILE A 114 28.17 -0.16 7.82
C ILE A 114 26.67 0.15 7.85
N ILE A 115 26.28 1.36 8.27
CA ILE A 115 24.86 1.76 8.32
C ILE A 115 24.22 1.74 6.91
N ARG A 116 24.93 2.19 5.87
CA ARG A 116 24.39 2.16 4.49
C ARG A 116 24.21 0.72 4.00
N GLU A 117 25.18 -0.14 4.21
CA GLU A 117 25.13 -1.55 3.80
C GLU A 117 24.00 -2.28 4.52
N ALA A 118 23.88 -2.11 5.83
CA ALA A 118 22.78 -2.67 6.61
C ALA A 118 21.40 -2.14 6.16
N ALA A 119 21.29 -0.84 5.85
CA ALA A 119 20.04 -0.26 5.34
C ALA A 119 19.69 -0.77 3.95
N GLN A 120 20.67 -1.03 3.08
CA GLN A 120 20.42 -1.62 1.75
C GLN A 120 19.96 -3.07 1.87
N GLU A 121 20.61 -3.86 2.73
CA GLU A 121 20.22 -5.24 3.00
C GLU A 121 18.83 -5.35 3.62
N ALA A 122 18.55 -4.54 4.64
CA ALA A 122 17.22 -4.46 5.26
C ALA A 122 16.12 -4.03 4.26
N GLY A 123 16.44 -3.09 3.35
CA GLY A 123 15.51 -2.68 2.31
C GLY A 123 15.19 -3.80 1.31
N ARG A 124 16.20 -4.59 0.91
CA ARG A 124 15.99 -5.76 0.03
C ARG A 124 15.14 -6.83 0.72
N PHE A 125 15.41 -7.10 1.98
CA PHE A 125 14.64 -8.06 2.77
C PHE A 125 13.18 -7.61 2.90
N GLU A 126 12.96 -6.35 3.23
CA GLU A 126 11.62 -5.78 3.41
C GLU A 126 10.80 -5.78 2.11
N ILE A 127 11.41 -5.38 0.97
CA ILE A 127 10.75 -5.47 -0.36
C ILE A 127 10.32 -6.91 -0.65
N ALA A 128 11.20 -7.88 -0.37
CA ALA A 128 10.86 -9.28 -0.59
C ALA A 128 9.72 -9.75 0.35
N LEU A 129 9.70 -9.32 1.62
CA LEU A 129 8.60 -9.60 2.54
C LEU A 129 7.26 -9.06 2.02
N CYS A 130 7.25 -7.81 1.56
CA CYS A 130 6.02 -7.16 1.10
C CYS A 130 5.46 -7.73 -0.20
N ARG A 131 6.33 -8.32 -1.04
CA ARG A 131 5.94 -8.92 -2.32
C ARG A 131 5.70 -10.44 -2.25
N ALA A 132 6.08 -11.08 -1.14
CA ALA A 132 5.97 -12.53 -0.98
C ALA A 132 4.55 -13.05 -1.25
N GLY A 133 4.43 -14.00 -2.19
CA GLY A 133 3.15 -14.57 -2.63
C GLY A 133 2.26 -13.63 -3.46
N LEU A 134 2.78 -12.46 -3.87
CA LEU A 134 2.09 -11.49 -4.73
C LEU A 134 2.77 -11.33 -6.10
N ASP A 135 4.01 -11.77 -6.24
CA ASP A 135 4.81 -11.73 -7.47
C ASP A 135 5.24 -13.13 -7.94
N GLY A 136 4.38 -14.12 -7.68
CA GLY A 136 4.69 -15.54 -7.84
C GLY A 136 5.69 -16.00 -6.79
N ASP A 137 6.64 -16.84 -7.19
CA ASP A 137 7.65 -17.39 -6.27
C ASP A 137 8.90 -16.51 -6.15
N LYS A 138 8.97 -15.37 -6.84
CA LYS A 138 10.19 -14.56 -6.94
C LYS A 138 10.66 -14.09 -5.56
N SER A 139 9.82 -13.39 -4.85
CA SER A 139 10.15 -12.84 -3.52
C SER A 139 10.27 -13.95 -2.46
N LEU A 140 9.46 -15.00 -2.55
CA LEU A 140 9.61 -16.17 -1.67
C LEU A 140 10.99 -16.85 -1.84
N ASN A 141 11.48 -16.96 -3.08
CA ASN A 141 12.81 -17.50 -3.36
C ASN A 141 13.94 -16.58 -2.85
N ILE A 142 13.80 -15.27 -2.98
CA ILE A 142 14.75 -14.29 -2.42
C ILE A 142 14.82 -14.45 -0.89
N LEU A 143 13.68 -14.47 -0.21
CA LEU A 143 13.61 -14.65 1.24
C LEU A 143 14.28 -15.94 1.69
N LYS A 144 13.99 -17.06 1.02
CA LYS A 144 14.55 -18.34 1.35
C LYS A 144 16.05 -18.44 1.08
N ASN A 145 16.49 -18.02 -0.11
CA ASN A 145 17.86 -18.29 -0.57
C ASN A 145 18.87 -17.25 -0.11
N GLU A 146 18.46 -15.97 0.02
CA GLU A 146 19.38 -14.90 0.41
C GLU A 146 19.32 -14.60 1.92
N PHE A 147 18.12 -14.76 2.53
CA PHE A 147 17.91 -14.37 3.93
C PHE A 147 17.60 -15.55 4.87
N ASN A 148 17.57 -16.78 4.35
CA ASN A 148 17.20 -17.98 5.12
C ASN A 148 15.87 -17.80 5.89
N HIS A 149 14.92 -17.09 5.27
CA HIS A 149 13.62 -16.74 5.85
C HIS A 149 12.51 -17.49 5.14
N VAL A 150 11.61 -18.11 5.93
CA VAL A 150 10.42 -18.81 5.43
C VAL A 150 9.19 -18.07 5.92
N MET A 151 8.33 -17.68 4.99
CA MET A 151 7.08 -17.00 5.31
C MET A 151 6.09 -17.94 6.01
N GLU A 152 5.49 -17.50 7.11
CA GLU A 152 4.40 -18.22 7.77
C GLU A 152 3.14 -18.26 6.87
N VAL A 153 2.90 -17.20 6.12
CA VAL A 153 1.77 -17.08 5.18
C VAL A 153 2.32 -16.79 3.77
N PRO A 154 2.74 -17.83 3.02
CA PRO A 154 3.34 -17.65 1.70
C PRO A 154 2.32 -17.26 0.61
N GLU A 155 1.03 -17.51 0.82
CA GLU A 155 -0.07 -17.17 -0.10
C GLU A 155 -1.10 -16.30 0.61
N PRO A 156 -0.80 -15.00 0.83
CA PRO A 156 -1.62 -14.13 1.68
C PRO A 156 -3.04 -13.91 1.14
N VAL A 157 -3.25 -13.92 -0.18
CA VAL A 157 -4.58 -13.82 -0.79
C VAL A 157 -5.43 -15.03 -0.43
N LYS A 158 -4.95 -16.24 -0.72
CA LYS A 158 -5.66 -17.48 -0.37
C LYS A 158 -5.90 -17.61 1.14
N PHE A 159 -4.94 -17.11 1.93
CA PHE A 159 -5.09 -17.11 3.39
C PHE A 159 -6.25 -16.21 3.83
N MET A 160 -6.36 -15.00 3.30
CA MET A 160 -7.49 -14.10 3.59
C MET A 160 -8.82 -14.70 3.13
N GLU A 161 -8.86 -15.32 1.95
CA GLU A 161 -10.06 -16.02 1.44
C GLU A 161 -10.46 -17.19 2.35
N SER A 162 -9.49 -17.97 2.85
CA SER A 162 -9.74 -19.05 3.81
C SER A 162 -10.31 -18.57 5.15
N LYS A 163 -10.13 -17.27 5.47
CA LYS A 163 -10.72 -16.60 6.63
C LYS A 163 -12.09 -15.98 6.33
N GLY A 164 -12.65 -16.21 5.14
CA GLY A 164 -13.98 -15.77 4.75
C GLY A 164 -14.04 -14.40 4.08
N MET A 165 -12.90 -13.84 3.65
CA MET A 165 -12.91 -12.62 2.85
C MET A 165 -13.23 -12.94 1.38
N THR A 166 -14.00 -12.08 0.75
CA THR A 166 -14.14 -12.04 -0.71
C THR A 166 -13.06 -11.14 -1.28
N VAL A 167 -12.20 -11.68 -2.14
CA VAL A 167 -11.12 -10.93 -2.79
C VAL A 167 -11.50 -10.67 -4.25
N THR A 168 -11.55 -9.40 -4.63
CA THR A 168 -11.85 -8.95 -5.98
C THR A 168 -10.60 -8.39 -6.64
N PHE A 169 -10.19 -8.97 -7.76
CA PHE A 169 -9.17 -8.40 -8.64
C PHE A 169 -9.86 -7.56 -9.71
N LEU A 170 -9.39 -6.33 -9.91
CA LEU A 170 -9.95 -5.47 -10.94
C LEU A 170 -9.68 -6.05 -12.34
N SER A 171 -10.73 -6.12 -13.15
CA SER A 171 -10.57 -6.32 -14.59
C SER A 171 -9.87 -5.09 -15.23
N ASP A 172 -9.35 -5.24 -16.45
CA ASP A 172 -8.75 -4.12 -17.19
C ASP A 172 -9.72 -2.96 -17.36
N LYS A 173 -11.01 -3.28 -17.64
CA LYS A 173 -12.07 -2.28 -17.73
C LYS A 173 -12.31 -1.57 -16.39
N GLY A 174 -12.35 -2.31 -15.29
CA GLY A 174 -12.49 -1.75 -13.95
C GLY A 174 -11.31 -0.85 -13.60
N ARG A 175 -10.08 -1.30 -13.85
CA ARG A 175 -8.87 -0.52 -13.65
C ARG A 175 -8.88 0.77 -14.47
N GLN A 176 -9.26 0.70 -15.74
CA GLN A 176 -9.35 1.87 -16.62
C GLN A 176 -10.40 2.87 -16.09
N ALA A 177 -11.54 2.38 -15.60
CA ALA A 177 -12.56 3.25 -15.00
C ALA A 177 -12.02 4.02 -13.78
N PHE A 178 -11.25 3.39 -12.90
CA PHE A 178 -10.58 4.07 -11.78
C PHE A 178 -9.56 5.11 -12.24
N ILE A 179 -8.76 4.81 -13.27
CA ILE A 179 -7.82 5.76 -13.88
C ILE A 179 -8.59 6.98 -14.40
N ASP A 180 -9.67 6.76 -15.15
CA ASP A 180 -10.45 7.84 -15.74
C ASP A 180 -11.14 8.70 -14.66
N ALA A 181 -11.71 8.08 -13.63
CA ALA A 181 -12.35 8.79 -12.53
C ALA A 181 -11.39 9.66 -11.71
N THR A 182 -10.10 9.29 -11.69
CA THR A 182 -9.07 10.03 -10.92
C THR A 182 -8.27 11.03 -11.75
N LYS A 183 -8.48 11.13 -13.06
CA LYS A 183 -7.82 12.10 -13.95
C LYS A 183 -7.84 13.55 -13.44
N PRO A 184 -8.96 14.09 -12.90
CA PRO A 184 -8.98 15.47 -12.39
C PRO A 184 -7.96 15.76 -11.29
N LEU A 185 -7.48 14.73 -10.57
CA LEU A 185 -6.46 14.90 -9.55
C LEU A 185 -5.11 15.32 -10.13
N TYR A 186 -4.81 14.92 -11.35
CA TYR A 186 -3.54 15.28 -12.01
C TYR A 186 -3.46 16.79 -12.24
N GLU A 187 -4.55 17.44 -12.63
CA GLU A 187 -4.62 18.90 -12.80
C GLU A 187 -4.32 19.63 -11.47
N LYS A 188 -4.79 19.07 -10.37
CA LYS A 188 -4.59 19.64 -9.03
C LYS A 188 -3.18 19.40 -8.48
N TRP A 189 -2.63 18.19 -8.71
CA TRP A 189 -1.45 17.74 -7.98
C TRP A 189 -0.16 17.82 -8.78
N VAL A 190 -0.18 17.66 -10.11
CA VAL A 190 1.03 17.75 -10.95
C VAL A 190 1.76 19.09 -10.80
N PRO A 191 1.08 20.26 -10.77
CA PRO A 191 1.78 21.53 -10.52
C PRO A 191 2.47 21.63 -9.16
N LYS A 192 2.01 20.86 -8.17
CA LYS A 192 2.59 20.85 -6.81
C LYS A 192 3.73 19.85 -6.67
N ILE A 193 3.68 18.76 -7.40
CA ILE A 193 4.68 17.69 -7.40
C ILE A 193 5.86 18.06 -8.31
N GLY A 194 5.58 18.74 -9.42
CA GLY A 194 6.51 19.10 -10.47
C GLY A 194 6.26 18.28 -11.75
N GLU A 195 6.10 18.99 -12.86
CA GLU A 195 5.81 18.35 -14.17
C GLU A 195 6.88 17.39 -14.63
N ASP A 196 8.17 17.71 -14.40
CA ASP A 196 9.27 16.85 -14.81
C ASP A 196 9.26 15.52 -14.06
N LEU A 197 8.96 15.54 -12.74
CA LEU A 197 8.82 14.32 -11.96
C LEU A 197 7.66 13.48 -12.47
N TYR A 198 6.53 14.11 -12.79
CA TYR A 198 5.37 13.42 -13.36
C TYR A 198 5.67 12.80 -14.73
N LYS A 199 6.33 13.54 -15.65
CA LYS A 199 6.73 13.04 -16.97
C LYS A 199 7.70 11.85 -16.85
N ASN A 200 8.66 11.92 -15.94
CA ASN A 200 9.59 10.83 -15.68
C ASN A 200 8.84 9.58 -15.17
N ALA A 201 7.93 9.75 -14.23
CA ALA A 201 7.12 8.64 -13.72
C ALA A 201 6.25 7.98 -14.82
N LEU A 202 5.72 8.77 -15.77
CA LEU A 202 4.99 8.23 -16.91
C LEU A 202 5.91 7.47 -17.88
N SER A 203 7.14 7.95 -18.09
CA SER A 203 8.11 7.29 -19.00
C SER A 203 8.60 5.94 -18.46
N ASP A 204 8.56 5.76 -17.14
CA ASP A 204 8.98 4.52 -16.48
C ASP A 204 7.83 3.50 -16.33
N ARG A 205 6.61 3.92 -16.69
CA ARG A 205 5.42 3.10 -16.64
C ARG A 205 5.47 2.00 -17.70
N GLY A 206 5.64 0.74 -17.25
CA GLY A 206 5.70 -0.42 -18.15
C GLY A 206 7.11 -0.87 -18.55
N LYS A 207 8.17 -0.34 -17.91
CA LYS A 207 9.53 -0.86 -18.02
C LYS A 207 9.80 -1.98 -17.02
#